data_70c18f929c05c941a69e4a76baa3d918
#
_entry.id   70c18f929c05c941a69e4a76baa3d918
#
_cell.length_a   1.000
_cell.length_b   1.000
_cell.length_c   1.000
_cell.angle_alpha   90.00
_cell.angle_beta   90.00
_cell.angle_gamma   90.00
#
_symmetry.space_group_name_H-M   'P 1'
#
loop_
_entity.id
_entity.type
_entity.pdbx_description
1 polymer ?
#
loop_
_entity_poly.entity_id
_entity_poly.type
_entity_poly.pdbx_seq_one_letter_code
_entity_poly.pdbx_strand_id
1 'polypeptide(L)'
;MEEYERVKDNIDLLIHTMRLHHRIVEKRVEGMGVHHGQHRMLMKVSFLGKSASQKALAEAMDVSPANVARTLKQLAAAGLIEKTEGADGRCNEISLLPEGQALVENSRAIFMEIGAEMFEGVSEGEMEALGGILRKIQSNLMNMERGEGEPSAADERR
;
A
#
# COMPACT_ATOMS: atom_id res chain seq x y z
N MET A 1 -29.81 -12.01 -13.48
CA MET A 1 -28.87 -13.13 -13.38
C MET A 1 -27.56 -12.82 -14.08
N GLU A 2 -27.55 -12.35 -15.32
CA GLU A 2 -26.34 -11.98 -16.07
C GLU A 2 -25.53 -10.82 -15.45
N GLU A 3 -26.19 -9.84 -14.84
CA GLU A 3 -25.52 -8.71 -14.18
C GLU A 3 -24.78 -9.15 -12.90
N TYR A 4 -25.39 -10.02 -12.12
CA TYR A 4 -24.77 -10.60 -10.93
C TYR A 4 -23.51 -11.39 -11.27
N GLU A 5 -23.57 -12.25 -12.30
CA GLU A 5 -22.41 -13.04 -12.74
C GLU A 5 -21.28 -12.13 -13.22
N ARG A 6 -21.56 -11.08 -14.00
CA ARG A 6 -20.54 -10.11 -14.44
C ARG A 6 -19.87 -9.40 -13.26
N VAL A 7 -20.65 -8.98 -12.27
CA VAL A 7 -20.10 -8.31 -11.07
C VAL A 7 -19.20 -9.27 -10.31
N LYS A 8 -19.67 -10.50 -10.09
CA LYS A 8 -18.92 -11.55 -9.41
C LYS A 8 -17.60 -11.86 -10.12
N ASP A 9 -17.65 -12.07 -11.44
CA ASP A 9 -16.44 -12.38 -12.24
C ASP A 9 -15.39 -11.26 -12.17
N ASN A 10 -15.83 -10.01 -12.22
CA ASN A 10 -14.90 -8.87 -12.08
C ASN A 10 -14.29 -8.77 -10.68
N ILE A 11 -15.07 -9.07 -9.63
CA ILE A 11 -14.56 -9.11 -8.25
C ILE A 11 -13.53 -10.23 -8.11
N ASP A 12 -13.84 -11.42 -8.60
CA ASP A 12 -12.95 -12.59 -8.53
C ASP A 12 -11.67 -12.34 -9.31
N LEU A 13 -11.75 -11.72 -10.50
CA LEU A 13 -10.60 -11.34 -11.31
C LEU A 13 -9.72 -10.31 -10.58
N LEU A 14 -10.31 -9.27 -10.01
CA LEU A 14 -9.58 -8.25 -9.26
C LEU A 14 -8.84 -8.87 -8.07
N ILE A 15 -9.54 -9.67 -7.27
CA ILE A 15 -8.96 -10.34 -6.10
C ILE A 15 -7.82 -11.28 -6.51
N HIS A 16 -8.04 -12.07 -7.57
CA HIS A 16 -7.04 -13.01 -8.06
C HIS A 16 -5.79 -12.28 -8.59
N THR A 17 -5.98 -11.23 -9.37
CA THR A 17 -4.89 -10.38 -9.88
C THR A 17 -4.07 -9.77 -8.75
N MET A 18 -4.73 -9.23 -7.72
CA MET A 18 -4.03 -8.68 -6.55
C MET A 18 -3.24 -9.74 -5.79
N ARG A 19 -3.78 -10.95 -5.64
CA ARG A 19 -3.07 -12.07 -5.00
C ARG A 19 -1.86 -12.53 -5.80
N LEU A 20 -1.97 -12.56 -7.13
CA LEU A 20 -0.83 -12.87 -8.02
C LEU A 20 0.27 -11.81 -7.89
N HIS A 21 -0.09 -10.55 -8.03
CA HIS A 21 0.84 -9.44 -7.85
C HIS A 21 1.56 -9.51 -6.50
N HIS A 22 0.81 -9.71 -5.40
CA HIS A 22 1.38 -9.83 -4.07
C HIS A 22 2.42 -10.95 -3.98
N ARG A 23 2.11 -12.16 -4.48
CA ARG A 23 3.04 -13.30 -4.47
C ARG A 23 4.30 -13.04 -5.30
N ILE A 24 4.17 -12.37 -6.45
CA ILE A 24 5.33 -12.03 -7.31
C ILE A 24 6.24 -11.04 -6.58
N VAL A 25 5.66 -9.98 -6.01
CA VAL A 25 6.41 -8.99 -5.23
C VAL A 25 7.10 -9.65 -4.03
N GLU A 26 6.38 -10.46 -3.26
CA GLU A 26 6.92 -11.16 -2.10
C GLU A 26 8.13 -12.02 -2.48
N LYS A 27 8.01 -12.83 -3.53
CA LYS A 27 9.10 -13.66 -4.02
C LYS A 27 10.32 -12.86 -4.49
N ARG A 28 10.12 -11.71 -5.15
CA ARG A 28 11.23 -10.84 -5.59
C ARG A 28 11.90 -10.12 -4.40
N VAL A 29 11.11 -9.73 -3.39
CA VAL A 29 11.59 -9.02 -2.20
C VAL A 29 12.30 -9.96 -1.20
N GLU A 30 11.90 -11.21 -1.07
CA GLU A 30 12.59 -12.20 -0.22
C GLU A 30 14.08 -12.32 -0.54
N GLY A 31 14.45 -12.19 -1.83
CA GLY A 31 15.83 -12.14 -2.27
C GLY A 31 16.67 -10.96 -1.75
N MET A 32 16.03 -9.95 -1.16
CA MET A 32 16.67 -8.75 -0.62
C MET A 32 16.98 -8.84 0.89
N GLY A 33 16.72 -9.96 1.54
CA GLY A 33 17.00 -10.19 2.96
C GLY A 33 16.05 -9.50 3.94
N VAL A 34 14.89 -9.02 3.46
CA VAL A 34 13.84 -8.43 4.30
C VAL A 34 12.50 -9.12 4.04
N HIS A 35 11.69 -9.24 5.07
CA HIS A 35 10.33 -9.76 4.92
C HIS A 35 9.41 -8.71 4.28
N HIS A 36 8.38 -9.16 3.59
CA HIS A 36 7.43 -8.31 2.89
C HIS A 36 6.86 -7.15 3.75
N GLY A 37 6.48 -7.43 5.01
CA GLY A 37 5.99 -6.39 5.93
C GLY A 37 7.04 -5.33 6.27
N GLN A 38 8.29 -5.74 6.44
CA GLN A 38 9.43 -4.85 6.68
C GLN A 38 9.72 -4.01 5.44
N HIS A 39 9.71 -4.64 4.27
CA HIS A 39 9.89 -3.97 2.98
C HIS A 39 8.81 -2.89 2.76
N ARG A 40 7.53 -3.23 2.93
CA ARG A 40 6.42 -2.26 2.82
C ARG A 40 6.59 -1.07 3.77
N MET A 41 7.00 -1.34 5.02
CA MET A 41 7.26 -0.29 6.01
C MET A 41 8.40 0.62 5.56
N LEU A 42 9.50 0.05 5.09
CA LEU A 42 10.66 0.80 4.62
C LEU A 42 10.31 1.70 3.42
N MET A 43 9.56 1.18 2.45
CA MET A 43 9.06 1.96 1.31
C MET A 43 8.14 3.10 1.76
N LYS A 44 7.32 2.88 2.79
CA LYS A 44 6.44 3.93 3.34
C LYS A 44 7.23 4.99 4.11
N VAL A 45 8.26 4.61 4.86
CA VAL A 45 9.20 5.57 5.50
C VAL A 45 9.86 6.44 4.43
N SER A 46 10.35 5.84 3.34
CA SER A 46 10.91 6.58 2.20
C SER A 46 9.93 7.58 1.59
N PHE A 47 8.68 7.16 1.42
CA PHE A 47 7.62 8.00 0.82
C PHE A 47 7.24 9.19 1.71
N LEU A 48 7.10 8.97 3.01
CA LEU A 48 6.74 10.02 3.98
C LEU A 48 7.91 10.97 4.28
N GLY A 49 9.15 10.52 4.09
CA GLY A 49 10.35 11.32 4.33
C GLY A 49 10.35 11.92 5.75
N LYS A 50 10.53 13.22 5.85
CA LYS A 50 10.54 13.94 7.15
C LYS A 50 9.23 13.89 7.94
N SER A 51 8.13 13.49 7.29
CA SER A 51 6.83 13.31 7.96
C SER A 51 6.64 11.89 8.51
N ALA A 52 7.64 11.00 8.38
CA ALA A 52 7.56 9.65 8.86
C ALA A 52 7.55 9.62 10.39
N SER A 53 6.43 9.24 10.95
CA SER A 53 6.24 8.98 12.38
C SER A 53 5.48 7.69 12.58
N GLN A 54 5.55 7.12 13.78
CA GLN A 54 4.83 5.87 14.08
C GLN A 54 3.32 6.00 13.82
N LYS A 55 2.73 7.16 14.13
CA LYS A 55 1.31 7.45 13.88
C LYS A 55 1.02 7.55 12.39
N ALA A 56 1.80 8.36 11.66
CA ALA A 56 1.62 8.52 10.21
C ALA A 56 1.78 7.19 9.45
N LEU A 57 2.70 6.33 9.89
CA LEU A 57 2.89 4.99 9.31
C LEU A 57 1.70 4.07 9.60
N ALA A 58 1.16 4.09 10.82
CA ALA A 58 -0.02 3.29 11.18
C ALA A 58 -1.22 3.67 10.31
N GLU A 59 -1.49 4.96 10.18
CA GLU A 59 -2.57 5.50 9.34
C GLU A 59 -2.35 5.18 7.85
N ALA A 60 -1.14 5.43 7.33
CA ALA A 60 -0.84 5.26 5.90
C ALA A 60 -0.77 3.78 5.45
N MET A 61 -0.61 2.84 6.38
CA MET A 61 -0.52 1.41 6.09
C MET A 61 -1.75 0.61 6.53
N ASP A 62 -2.67 1.26 7.22
CA ASP A 62 -3.86 0.62 7.81
C ASP A 62 -3.49 -0.59 8.69
N VAL A 63 -2.56 -0.35 9.62
CA VAL A 63 -2.08 -1.37 10.57
C VAL A 63 -2.06 -0.83 11.99
N SER A 64 -2.17 -1.71 12.97
CA SER A 64 -2.15 -1.32 14.37
C SER A 64 -0.82 -0.65 14.77
N PRO A 65 -0.85 0.35 15.69
CA PRO A 65 0.36 0.97 16.21
C PRO A 65 1.37 -0.03 16.80
N ALA A 66 0.88 -1.12 17.40
CA ALA A 66 1.72 -2.18 17.94
C ALA A 66 2.50 -2.93 16.84
N ASN A 67 1.87 -3.19 15.69
CA ASN A 67 2.54 -3.78 14.52
C ASN A 67 3.60 -2.84 13.95
N VAL A 68 3.28 -1.55 13.83
CA VAL A 68 4.26 -0.54 13.41
C VAL A 68 5.46 -0.53 14.34
N ALA A 69 5.23 -0.43 15.67
CA ALA A 69 6.31 -0.38 16.65
C ALA A 69 7.24 -1.60 16.57
N ARG A 70 6.66 -2.80 16.42
CA ARG A 70 7.40 -4.06 16.27
C ARG A 70 8.25 -4.06 14.99
N THR A 71 7.67 -3.69 13.85
CA THR A 71 8.36 -3.67 12.56
C THR A 71 9.48 -2.63 12.55
N LEU A 72 9.24 -1.43 13.07
CA LEU A 72 10.26 -0.40 13.21
C LEU A 72 11.41 -0.82 14.11
N LYS A 73 11.13 -1.56 15.20
CA LYS A 73 12.18 -2.13 16.06
C LYS A 73 13.06 -3.12 15.29
N GLN A 74 12.46 -3.95 14.44
CA GLN A 74 13.20 -4.91 13.61
C GLN A 74 14.05 -4.19 12.56
N LEU A 75 13.51 -3.17 11.88
CA LEU A 75 14.23 -2.37 10.89
C LEU A 75 15.41 -1.59 11.51
N ALA A 76 15.22 -1.02 12.70
CA ALA A 76 16.29 -0.35 13.42
C ALA A 76 17.39 -1.34 13.87
N ALA A 77 17.02 -2.52 14.36
CA ALA A 77 17.97 -3.57 14.72
C ALA A 77 18.77 -4.11 13.51
N ALA A 78 18.16 -4.07 12.31
CA ALA A 78 18.83 -4.39 11.04
C ALA A 78 19.67 -3.24 10.47
N GLY A 79 19.74 -2.08 11.11
CA GLY A 79 20.51 -0.92 10.64
C GLY A 79 19.92 -0.24 9.40
N LEU A 80 18.61 -0.41 9.14
CA LEU A 80 17.96 0.14 7.96
C LEU A 80 17.31 1.50 8.21
N ILE A 81 16.95 1.79 9.45
CA ILE A 81 16.35 3.05 9.89
C ILE A 81 16.98 3.51 11.21
N GLU A 82 16.85 4.79 11.47
CA GLU A 82 17.05 5.36 12.80
C GLU A 82 15.78 6.04 13.31
N LYS A 83 15.66 6.15 14.64
CA LYS A 83 14.62 6.92 15.32
C LYS A 83 15.30 8.02 16.09
N THR A 84 14.97 9.27 15.75
CA THR A 84 15.45 10.45 16.47
C THR A 84 14.30 11.11 17.20
N GLU A 85 14.57 11.70 18.37
CA GLU A 85 13.59 12.55 19.02
C GLU A 85 13.41 13.80 18.16
N GLY A 86 12.15 14.08 17.77
CA GLY A 86 11.83 15.29 17.03
C GLY A 86 12.20 16.54 17.82
N ALA A 87 12.44 17.66 17.14
CA ALA A 87 12.85 18.93 17.74
C ALA A 87 11.94 19.42 18.87
N ASP A 88 10.68 18.95 18.90
CA ASP A 88 9.69 19.29 19.94
C ASP A 88 9.60 18.27 21.07
N GLY A 89 10.44 17.23 21.10
CA GLY A 89 10.40 16.17 22.11
C GLY A 89 9.14 15.31 22.11
N ARG A 90 8.23 15.52 21.15
CA ARG A 90 6.89 14.89 21.12
C ARG A 90 6.68 13.85 20.03
N CYS A 91 7.50 13.84 18.99
CA CYS A 91 7.41 12.88 17.89
C CYS A 91 8.78 12.30 17.58
N ASN A 92 8.90 10.97 17.62
CA ASN A 92 10.08 10.31 17.08
C ASN A 92 10.02 10.42 15.56
N GLU A 93 10.98 11.14 14.98
CA GLU A 93 11.21 11.14 13.54
C GLU A 93 11.87 9.81 13.15
N ILE A 94 11.46 9.27 12.03
CA ILE A 94 11.97 8.00 11.49
C ILE A 94 12.63 8.31 10.16
N SER A 95 13.91 8.02 10.04
CA SER A 95 14.69 8.24 8.82
C SER A 95 15.40 6.99 8.36
N LEU A 96 15.64 6.91 7.04
CA LEU A 96 16.41 5.83 6.44
C LEU A 96 17.89 6.03 6.74
N LEU A 97 18.55 4.94 7.11
CA LEU A 97 20.02 4.87 7.07
C LEU A 97 20.50 4.52 5.64
N PRO A 98 21.79 4.67 5.33
CA PRO A 98 22.33 4.41 3.98
C PRO A 98 21.96 3.02 3.43
N GLU A 99 22.00 1.98 4.25
CA GLU A 99 21.62 0.62 3.89
C GLU A 99 20.12 0.52 3.59
N GLY A 100 19.29 1.20 4.37
CA GLY A 100 17.85 1.29 4.13
C GLY A 100 17.53 2.04 2.83
N GLN A 101 18.27 3.12 2.54
CA GLN A 101 18.14 3.87 1.31
C GLN A 101 18.51 3.01 0.08
N ALA A 102 19.63 2.29 0.14
CA ALA A 102 20.04 1.38 -0.93
C ALA A 102 19.01 0.29 -1.19
N LEU A 103 18.41 -0.27 -0.12
CA LEU A 103 17.37 -1.28 -0.23
C LEU A 103 16.09 -0.70 -0.88
N VAL A 104 15.71 0.53 -0.54
CA VAL A 104 14.57 1.23 -1.18
C VAL A 104 14.83 1.45 -2.68
N GLU A 105 16.03 1.88 -3.06
CA GLU A 105 16.39 2.10 -4.47
C GLU A 105 16.34 0.80 -5.28
N ASN A 106 16.91 -0.28 -4.76
CA ASN A 106 16.82 -1.61 -5.36
C ASN A 106 15.36 -2.08 -5.49
N SER A 107 14.55 -1.83 -4.46
CA SER A 107 13.13 -2.16 -4.49
C SER A 107 12.38 -1.41 -5.59
N ARG A 108 12.67 -0.13 -5.78
CA ARG A 108 12.06 0.66 -6.87
C ARG A 108 12.38 0.07 -8.24
N ALA A 109 13.61 -0.37 -8.47
CA ALA A 109 13.98 -1.03 -9.72
C ALA A 109 13.15 -2.31 -9.95
N ILE A 110 13.05 -3.18 -8.94
CA ILE A 110 12.23 -4.39 -8.99
C ILE A 110 10.75 -4.08 -9.27
N PHE A 111 10.20 -3.07 -8.62
CA PHE A 111 8.80 -2.66 -8.86
C PHE A 111 8.59 -2.13 -10.27
N MET A 112 9.54 -1.41 -10.83
CA MET A 112 9.47 -0.94 -12.21
C MET A 112 9.54 -2.10 -13.20
N GLU A 113 10.39 -3.11 -12.96
CA GLU A 113 10.45 -4.34 -13.77
C GLU A 113 9.13 -5.11 -13.71
N ILE A 114 8.62 -5.38 -12.51
CA ILE A 114 7.32 -6.05 -12.32
C ILE A 114 6.20 -5.26 -13.02
N GLY A 115 6.21 -3.94 -12.89
CA GLY A 115 5.23 -3.08 -13.55
C GLY A 115 5.28 -3.19 -15.06
N ALA A 116 6.48 -3.17 -15.65
CA ALA A 116 6.67 -3.31 -17.08
C ALA A 116 6.17 -4.67 -17.60
N GLU A 117 6.52 -5.76 -16.90
CA GLU A 117 6.05 -7.12 -17.24
C GLU A 117 4.52 -7.25 -17.05
N MET A 118 3.98 -6.69 -15.96
CA MET A 118 2.55 -6.78 -15.62
C MET A 118 1.65 -6.07 -16.64
N PHE A 119 2.13 -4.96 -17.19
CA PHE A 119 1.38 -4.16 -18.14
C PHE A 119 1.83 -4.35 -19.59
N GLU A 120 2.59 -5.41 -19.89
CA GLU A 120 2.96 -5.75 -21.25
C GLU A 120 1.72 -5.94 -22.12
N GLY A 121 1.68 -5.27 -23.27
CA GLY A 121 0.54 -5.30 -24.19
C GLY A 121 -0.66 -4.42 -23.82
N VAL A 122 -0.61 -3.73 -22.69
CA VAL A 122 -1.64 -2.76 -22.30
C VAL A 122 -1.28 -1.40 -22.90
N SER A 123 -2.17 -0.84 -23.70
CA SER A 123 -1.99 0.49 -24.31
C SER A 123 -2.14 1.62 -23.29
N GLU A 124 -1.63 2.82 -23.62
CA GLU A 124 -1.74 4.01 -22.77
C GLU A 124 -3.21 4.36 -22.46
N GLY A 125 -4.11 4.28 -23.45
CA GLY A 125 -5.53 4.54 -23.24
C GLY A 125 -6.21 3.51 -22.31
N GLU A 126 -5.83 2.23 -22.41
CA GLU A 126 -6.31 1.18 -21.50
C GLU A 126 -5.76 1.40 -20.09
N MET A 127 -4.52 1.85 -19.95
CA MET A 127 -3.92 2.18 -18.66
C MET A 127 -4.66 3.35 -17.98
N GLU A 128 -4.98 4.40 -18.74
CA GLU A 128 -5.77 5.54 -18.24
C GLU A 128 -7.18 5.10 -17.80
N ALA A 129 -7.84 4.29 -18.64
CA ALA A 129 -9.16 3.75 -18.35
C ALA A 129 -9.17 2.89 -17.07
N LEU A 130 -8.20 1.99 -16.94
CA LEU A 130 -7.99 1.17 -15.74
C LEU A 130 -7.82 2.05 -14.49
N GLY A 131 -6.95 3.06 -14.56
CA GLY A 131 -6.76 4.00 -13.46
C GLY A 131 -8.04 4.73 -13.06
N GLY A 132 -8.85 5.14 -14.05
CA GLY A 132 -10.16 5.74 -13.84
C GLY A 132 -11.15 4.81 -13.13
N ILE A 133 -11.22 3.55 -13.57
CA ILE A 133 -12.09 2.53 -12.99
C ILE A 133 -11.68 2.22 -11.56
N LEU A 134 -10.39 1.99 -11.31
CA LEU A 134 -9.89 1.68 -9.98
C LEU A 134 -10.15 2.82 -8.97
N ARG A 135 -10.01 4.08 -9.37
CA ARG A 135 -10.36 5.23 -8.51
C ARG A 135 -11.84 5.27 -8.15
N LYS A 136 -12.75 4.94 -9.08
CA LYS A 136 -14.19 4.87 -8.80
C LYS A 136 -14.50 3.75 -7.80
N ILE A 137 -13.92 2.56 -8.01
CA ILE A 137 -14.11 1.42 -7.09
C ILE A 137 -13.60 1.78 -5.70
N GLN A 138 -12.40 2.36 -5.60
CA GLN A 138 -11.82 2.78 -4.33
C GLN A 138 -12.72 3.80 -3.61
N SER A 139 -13.19 4.83 -4.31
CA SER A 139 -14.09 5.83 -3.73
C SER A 139 -15.38 5.21 -3.18
N ASN A 140 -15.99 4.29 -3.93
CA ASN A 140 -17.20 3.59 -3.49
C ASN A 140 -16.95 2.76 -2.22
N LEU A 141 -15.84 2.01 -2.18
CA LEU A 141 -15.48 1.23 -1.00
C LEU A 141 -15.22 2.11 0.23
N MET A 142 -14.53 3.24 0.06
CA MET A 142 -14.29 4.19 1.15
C MET A 142 -15.60 4.81 1.68
N ASN A 143 -16.58 5.08 0.82
CA ASN A 143 -17.88 5.59 1.23
C ASN A 143 -18.69 4.53 1.99
N MET A 144 -18.63 3.26 1.55
CA MET A 144 -19.26 2.15 2.28
C MET A 144 -18.66 1.99 3.68
N GLU A 145 -17.34 2.10 3.82
CA GLU A 145 -16.65 2.01 5.11
C GLU A 145 -17.04 3.14 6.07
N ARG A 146 -17.28 4.34 5.55
CA ARG A 146 -17.72 5.51 6.34
C ARG A 146 -19.20 5.48 6.72
N GLY A 147 -19.97 4.51 6.23
CA GLY A 147 -21.42 4.43 6.44
C GLY A 147 -22.24 5.46 5.65
N GLU A 148 -21.65 6.11 4.64
CA GLU A 148 -22.30 7.09 3.76
C GLU A 148 -23.02 6.44 2.56
N GLY A 149 -23.12 5.11 2.54
CA GLY A 149 -23.55 4.32 1.38
C GLY A 149 -25.04 3.97 1.30
N GLU A 150 -25.93 4.53 2.13
CA GLU A 150 -27.37 4.38 1.95
C GLU A 150 -28.06 5.72 1.71
N PRO A 151 -28.60 6.00 0.52
CA PRO A 151 -29.72 6.92 0.41
C PRO A 151 -30.87 6.25 1.15
N SER A 152 -31.27 6.84 2.29
CA SER A 152 -32.45 6.44 3.05
C SER A 152 -33.65 6.30 2.10
N ALA A 153 -34.11 5.09 1.88
CA ALA A 153 -35.36 4.76 1.17
C ALA A 153 -36.63 5.18 1.98
N ALA A 154 -36.50 6.22 2.80
CA ALA A 154 -37.55 6.70 3.71
C ALA A 154 -38.28 7.96 3.25
N ASP A 155 -37.96 8.56 2.08
CA ASP A 155 -38.57 9.83 1.66
C ASP A 155 -39.51 9.75 0.43
N GLU A 156 -39.89 8.55 -0.01
CA GLU A 156 -40.90 8.39 -1.08
C GLU A 156 -42.32 8.03 -0.57
N ARG A 157 -42.65 8.34 0.65
CA ARG A 157 -44.05 8.26 1.13
C ARG A 157 -44.44 9.47 1.97
N ARG A 158 -44.64 10.61 1.30
CA ARG A 158 -45.58 11.64 1.74
C ARG A 158 -46.17 12.36 0.55
#